data_e25cedf1c0f63122a3a1ffc0c62cd87a
#
_entry.id   e25cedf1c0f63122a3a1ffc0c62cd87a
#
_cell.length_a   1.000
_cell.length_b   1.000
_cell.length_c   1.000
_cell.angle_alpha   90.00
_cell.angle_beta   90.00
_cell.angle_gamma   90.00
#
_symmetry.space_group_name_H-M   'P 1'
#
loop_
_entity.id
_entity.type
_entity.pdbx_description
1 polymer ?
#
loop_
_entity_poly.entity_id
_entity_poly.type
_entity_poly.pdbx_seq_one_letter_code
_entity_poly.pdbx_strand_id
1 'polypeptide(L)'
;MRLVKAHPAGRSPSPPSLPRVDRFVDELRQGYAIRGHPVHLRNIASKSPSYADLGDPLPGPLWDALRKIGVDRLYTHQCAAIEAARAGRHPLVVTSTASGKSLTYLLPILEHLLADRSARALLLFPIKALEQDQLKTLQTLLPPGAGIEAAIVDGDTPASR
;
A
#
# COMPACT_ATOMS: atom_id res chain seq x y z
N MET A 1 -31.48 -39.39 9.83
CA MET A 1 -30.68 -38.34 10.40
C MET A 1 -29.22 -38.56 9.99
N ARG A 2 -28.76 -37.87 8.97
CA ARG A 2 -27.45 -38.08 8.32
C ARG A 2 -26.51 -36.99 8.76
N LEU A 3 -25.52 -37.31 9.58
CA LEU A 3 -24.47 -36.39 10.05
C LEU A 3 -23.56 -36.02 8.85
N VAL A 4 -23.54 -34.75 8.47
CA VAL A 4 -22.58 -34.19 7.53
C VAL A 4 -21.31 -33.85 8.32
N LYS A 5 -20.22 -34.57 8.04
CA LYS A 5 -18.88 -34.27 8.57
C LYS A 5 -18.40 -32.92 7.98
N ALA A 6 -18.12 -31.96 8.85
CA ALA A 6 -17.44 -30.74 8.48
C ALA A 6 -16.02 -31.06 7.98
N HIS A 7 -15.69 -30.58 6.78
CA HIS A 7 -14.31 -30.59 6.28
C HIS A 7 -13.48 -29.56 7.06
N PRO A 8 -12.26 -29.90 7.50
CA PRO A 8 -11.37 -28.91 8.11
C PRO A 8 -10.98 -27.88 7.05
N ALA A 9 -11.15 -26.60 7.39
CA ALA A 9 -10.72 -25.47 6.57
C ALA A 9 -9.23 -25.61 6.22
N GLY A 10 -8.94 -25.73 4.94
CA GLY A 10 -7.58 -25.82 4.42
C GLY A 10 -6.77 -24.57 4.85
N ARG A 11 -5.63 -24.81 5.46
CA ARG A 11 -4.61 -23.77 5.70
C ARG A 11 -4.23 -23.18 4.35
N SER A 12 -4.41 -21.87 4.21
CA SER A 12 -3.84 -21.13 3.08
C SER A 12 -2.34 -21.41 3.02
N PRO A 13 -1.77 -21.75 1.86
CA PRO A 13 -0.35 -21.98 1.75
C PRO A 13 0.39 -20.67 2.14
N SER A 14 1.29 -20.78 3.09
CA SER A 14 2.25 -19.72 3.40
C SER A 14 3.00 -19.37 2.11
N PRO A 15 3.26 -18.07 1.83
CA PRO A 15 4.08 -17.71 0.67
C PRO A 15 5.41 -18.47 0.77
N PRO A 16 5.95 -18.99 -0.34
CA PRO A 16 7.18 -19.75 -0.32
C PRO A 16 8.27 -18.86 0.29
N SER A 17 8.83 -19.31 1.42
CA SER A 17 10.03 -18.72 1.98
C SER A 17 11.09 -18.72 0.87
N LEU A 18 11.66 -17.58 0.54
CA LEU A 18 12.68 -17.49 -0.48
C LEU A 18 13.87 -18.36 0.01
N PRO A 19 14.18 -19.52 -0.62
CA PRO A 19 15.20 -20.43 -0.14
C PRO A 19 16.59 -19.78 0.01
N ARG A 20 16.80 -18.65 -0.68
CA ARG A 20 18.02 -17.84 -0.62
C ARG A 20 18.20 -17.07 0.69
N VAL A 21 17.13 -16.63 1.33
CA VAL A 21 17.21 -15.84 2.57
C VAL A 21 17.50 -16.74 3.75
N ASP A 22 16.83 -17.88 3.86
CA ASP A 22 17.08 -18.85 4.96
C ASP A 22 18.50 -19.39 4.89
N ARG A 23 18.97 -19.75 3.69
CA ARG A 23 20.36 -20.18 3.47
C ARG A 23 21.36 -19.07 3.83
N PHE A 24 21.11 -17.83 3.45
CA PHE A 24 21.96 -16.70 3.82
C PHE A 24 22.01 -16.48 5.33
N VAL A 25 20.89 -16.60 6.02
CA VAL A 25 20.81 -16.51 7.49
C VAL A 25 21.60 -17.62 8.15
N ASP A 26 21.54 -18.85 7.63
CA ASP A 26 22.30 -19.98 8.14
C ASP A 26 23.81 -19.81 7.88
N GLU A 27 24.21 -19.32 6.72
CA GLU A 27 25.60 -18.96 6.39
C GLU A 27 26.13 -17.86 7.33
N LEU A 28 25.30 -16.85 7.67
CA LEU A 28 25.65 -15.83 8.66
C LEU A 28 25.86 -16.43 10.06
N ARG A 29 24.99 -17.34 10.49
CA ARG A 29 25.10 -18.02 11.79
C ARG A 29 26.34 -18.86 11.90
N GLN A 30 26.75 -19.47 10.80
CA GLN A 30 27.97 -20.32 10.73
C GLN A 30 29.26 -19.50 10.53
N GLY A 31 29.16 -18.16 10.36
CA GLY A 31 30.31 -17.28 10.18
C GLY A 31 30.98 -17.35 8.79
N TYR A 32 30.37 -18.02 7.83
CA TYR A 32 30.96 -18.17 6.47
C TYR A 32 30.78 -16.94 5.59
N ALA A 33 29.74 -16.15 5.79
CA ALA A 33 29.39 -15.04 4.89
C ALA A 33 30.10 -13.72 5.19
N ILE A 34 30.65 -13.55 6.39
CA ILE A 34 31.35 -12.34 6.85
C ILE A 34 32.56 -12.68 7.72
N ARG A 35 33.60 -11.83 7.68
CA ARG A 35 34.71 -11.94 8.62
C ARG A 35 34.22 -11.52 10.02
N GLY A 36 33.94 -12.50 10.88
CA GLY A 36 33.43 -12.32 12.23
C GLY A 36 32.14 -13.09 12.48
N HIS A 37 31.69 -13.08 13.74
CA HIS A 37 30.45 -13.73 14.13
C HIS A 37 29.39 -12.67 14.44
N PRO A 38 28.13 -12.86 14.02
CA PRO A 38 27.05 -11.96 14.42
C PRO A 38 26.87 -12.02 15.93
N VAL A 39 26.89 -10.87 16.58
CA VAL A 39 26.68 -10.76 18.05
C VAL A 39 25.21 -10.77 18.42
N HIS A 40 24.34 -10.46 17.47
CA HIS A 40 22.89 -10.47 17.69
C HIS A 40 22.12 -10.75 16.39
N LEU A 41 21.22 -11.71 16.42
CA LEU A 41 20.28 -12.01 15.35
C LEU A 41 18.86 -11.98 15.91
N ARG A 42 18.04 -11.03 15.44
CA ARG A 42 16.64 -10.93 15.83
C ARG A 42 15.72 -11.37 14.68
N ASN A 43 14.96 -12.41 14.93
CA ASN A 43 13.87 -12.79 14.02
C ASN A 43 12.60 -12.04 14.40
N ILE A 44 12.05 -11.28 13.44
CA ILE A 44 10.78 -10.57 13.60
C ILE A 44 9.71 -11.41 12.90
N ALA A 45 8.81 -11.98 13.71
CA ALA A 45 7.70 -12.77 13.17
C ALA A 45 6.82 -11.90 12.25
N SER A 46 6.35 -12.50 11.15
CA SER A 46 5.37 -11.86 10.28
C SER A 46 4.05 -11.66 11.03
N LYS A 47 3.45 -10.47 10.85
CA LYS A 47 2.09 -10.21 11.33
C LYS A 47 1.10 -10.58 10.24
N SER A 48 0.02 -11.26 10.62
CA SER A 48 -1.08 -11.53 9.69
C SER A 48 -1.72 -10.21 9.24
N PRO A 49 -2.01 -10.05 7.94
CA PRO A 49 -2.70 -8.88 7.45
C PRO A 49 -4.13 -8.82 8.00
N SER A 50 -4.59 -7.62 8.36
CA SER A 50 -5.98 -7.38 8.73
C SER A 50 -6.65 -6.56 7.64
N TYR A 51 -7.70 -7.11 7.04
CA TYR A 51 -8.45 -6.50 5.95
C TYR A 51 -9.83 -6.03 6.45
N ALA A 52 -10.38 -5.05 5.76
CA ALA A 52 -11.76 -4.60 5.96
C ALA A 52 -12.38 -4.25 4.60
N ASP A 53 -13.69 -4.10 4.61
CA ASP A 53 -14.45 -3.60 3.48
C ASP A 53 -14.92 -2.17 3.79
N LEU A 54 -15.07 -1.33 2.75
CA LEU A 54 -15.62 0.01 2.87
C LEU A 54 -17.15 -0.08 2.95
N GLY A 55 -17.77 0.80 3.73
CA GLY A 55 -19.24 0.92 3.78
C GLY A 55 -19.81 1.24 2.39
N ASP A 56 -19.27 2.27 1.75
CA ASP A 56 -19.51 2.55 0.34
C ASP A 56 -18.29 2.09 -0.48
N PRO A 57 -18.46 1.25 -1.50
CA PRO A 57 -17.35 0.78 -2.31
C PRO A 57 -16.69 1.92 -3.09
N LEU A 58 -15.40 1.76 -3.40
CA LEU A 58 -14.72 2.68 -4.33
C LEU A 58 -15.34 2.58 -5.74
N PRO A 59 -15.25 3.64 -6.53
CA PRO A 59 -15.61 3.60 -7.96
C PRO A 59 -14.94 2.43 -8.68
N GLY A 60 -15.70 1.73 -9.54
CA GLY A 60 -15.21 0.57 -10.29
C GLY A 60 -13.86 0.78 -10.96
N PRO A 61 -13.62 1.90 -11.69
CA PRO A 61 -12.33 2.18 -12.31
C PRO A 61 -11.14 2.24 -11.34
N LEU A 62 -11.35 2.68 -10.10
CA LEU A 62 -10.29 2.65 -9.06
C LEU A 62 -10.01 1.23 -8.57
N TRP A 63 -11.05 0.41 -8.39
CA TRP A 63 -10.87 -1.00 -8.07
C TRP A 63 -10.14 -1.76 -9.17
N ASP A 64 -10.44 -1.48 -10.43
CA ASP A 64 -9.74 -2.08 -11.57
C ASP A 64 -8.25 -1.69 -11.60
N ALA A 65 -7.93 -0.44 -11.26
CA ALA A 65 -6.55 0.01 -11.13
C ALA A 65 -5.83 -0.68 -9.95
N LEU A 66 -6.48 -0.83 -8.80
CA LEU A 66 -5.93 -1.53 -7.65
C LEU A 66 -5.64 -3.00 -7.96
N ARG A 67 -6.55 -3.71 -8.63
CA ARG A 67 -6.35 -5.11 -9.04
C ARG A 67 -5.16 -5.27 -9.98
N LYS A 68 -4.95 -4.35 -10.90
CA LYS A 68 -3.79 -4.38 -11.82
C LYS A 68 -2.45 -4.33 -11.08
N ILE A 69 -2.40 -3.71 -9.90
CA ILE A 69 -1.20 -3.67 -9.06
C ILE A 69 -1.20 -4.73 -7.95
N GLY A 70 -2.13 -5.71 -8.02
CA GLY A 70 -2.21 -6.84 -7.10
C GLY A 70 -2.88 -6.53 -5.76
N VAL A 71 -3.68 -5.46 -5.68
CA VAL A 71 -4.44 -5.10 -4.48
C VAL A 71 -5.89 -5.54 -4.67
N ASP A 72 -6.24 -6.69 -4.09
CA ASP A 72 -7.60 -7.23 -4.14
C ASP A 72 -8.44 -6.85 -2.92
N ARG A 73 -7.80 -6.49 -1.81
CA ARG A 73 -8.45 -6.08 -0.57
C ARG A 73 -7.68 -4.94 0.10
N LEU A 74 -8.40 -4.08 0.77
CA LEU A 74 -7.81 -2.99 1.55
C LEU A 74 -7.54 -3.45 3.00
N TYR A 75 -6.46 -2.93 3.57
CA TYR A 75 -6.17 -3.12 4.99
C TYR A 75 -7.14 -2.29 5.85
N THR A 76 -7.38 -2.74 7.08
CA THR A 76 -8.24 -2.05 8.06
C THR A 76 -7.90 -0.57 8.23
N HIS A 77 -6.63 -0.22 8.31
CA HIS A 77 -6.18 1.17 8.46
C HIS A 77 -6.41 2.01 7.18
N GLN A 78 -6.39 1.38 6.00
CA GLN A 78 -6.70 2.05 4.74
C GLN A 78 -8.19 2.39 4.67
N CYS A 79 -9.06 1.43 4.96
CA CYS A 79 -10.50 1.66 5.02
C CYS A 79 -10.84 2.74 6.05
N ALA A 80 -10.28 2.66 7.26
CA ALA A 80 -10.53 3.65 8.31
C ALA A 80 -10.12 5.07 7.91
N ALA A 81 -9.00 5.22 7.19
CA ALA A 81 -8.54 6.53 6.69
C ALA A 81 -9.45 7.07 5.57
N ILE A 82 -9.86 6.22 4.63
CA ILE A 82 -10.78 6.58 3.54
C ILE A 82 -12.13 7.03 4.11
N GLU A 83 -12.73 6.25 5.01
CA GLU A 83 -13.99 6.60 5.67
C GLU A 83 -13.89 7.90 6.49
N ALA A 84 -12.75 8.13 7.14
CA ALA A 84 -12.52 9.38 7.85
C ALA A 84 -12.47 10.58 6.89
N ALA A 85 -11.78 10.44 5.76
CA ALA A 85 -11.68 11.48 4.74
C ALA A 85 -13.06 11.78 4.10
N ARG A 86 -13.83 10.75 3.76
CA ARG A 86 -15.21 10.89 3.25
C ARG A 86 -16.13 11.62 4.22
N ALA A 87 -15.91 11.41 5.51
CA ALA A 87 -16.64 12.11 6.58
C ALA A 87 -16.13 13.54 6.86
N GLY A 88 -15.26 14.09 6.01
CA GLY A 88 -14.67 15.43 6.17
C GLY A 88 -13.69 15.55 7.35
N ARG A 89 -13.22 14.43 7.88
CA ARG A 89 -12.23 14.41 8.96
C ARG A 89 -10.80 14.41 8.39
N HIS A 90 -9.82 14.76 9.21
CA HIS A 90 -8.41 14.84 8.87
C HIS A 90 -7.65 13.67 9.50
N PRO A 91 -7.53 12.49 8.83
CA PRO A 91 -6.89 11.32 9.41
C PRO A 91 -5.36 11.50 9.51
N LEU A 92 -4.81 11.14 10.65
CA LEU A 92 -3.37 10.94 10.84
C LEU A 92 -3.09 9.43 10.86
N VAL A 93 -2.32 8.94 9.88
CA VAL A 93 -2.03 7.51 9.72
C VAL A 93 -0.60 7.22 10.15
N VAL A 94 -0.46 6.51 11.28
CA VAL A 94 0.83 6.07 11.82
C VAL A 94 0.91 4.55 11.77
N THR A 95 1.67 4.03 10.81
CA THR A 95 1.87 2.58 10.61
C THR A 95 3.33 2.31 10.23
N SER A 96 3.76 1.04 10.30
CA SER A 96 5.10 0.63 9.85
C SER A 96 5.35 0.98 8.38
N THR A 97 6.62 0.98 7.97
CA THR A 97 6.99 1.07 6.55
C THR A 97 6.39 -0.11 5.76
N ALA A 98 6.20 0.07 4.46
CA ALA A 98 5.62 -0.94 3.56
C ALA A 98 4.21 -1.45 3.95
N SER A 99 3.43 -0.66 4.69
CA SER A 99 2.05 -0.99 5.08
C SER A 99 0.98 -0.48 4.10
N GLY A 100 1.38 0.05 2.93
CA GLY A 100 0.45 0.60 1.95
C GLY A 100 -0.16 1.95 2.34
N LYS A 101 0.55 2.78 3.13
CA LYS A 101 0.08 4.11 3.55
C LYS A 101 -0.32 5.03 2.40
N SER A 102 0.34 4.94 1.25
CA SER A 102 0.02 5.80 0.11
C SER A 102 -1.45 5.69 -0.32
N LEU A 103 -2.04 4.51 -0.24
CA LEU A 103 -3.45 4.31 -0.59
C LEU A 103 -4.40 5.03 0.38
N THR A 104 -3.99 5.31 1.61
CA THR A 104 -4.83 5.99 2.61
C THR A 104 -5.19 7.42 2.23
N TYR A 105 -4.37 8.09 1.43
CA TYR A 105 -4.62 9.44 0.95
C TYR A 105 -4.85 9.50 -0.57
N LEU A 106 -4.19 8.65 -1.36
CA LEU A 106 -4.38 8.65 -2.81
C LEU A 106 -5.80 8.25 -3.20
N LEU A 107 -6.39 7.24 -2.55
CA LEU A 107 -7.72 6.77 -2.91
C LEU A 107 -8.81 7.81 -2.66
N PRO A 108 -8.94 8.45 -1.48
CA PRO A 108 -9.95 9.49 -1.29
C PRO A 108 -9.69 10.73 -2.16
N ILE A 109 -8.44 11.09 -2.45
CA ILE A 109 -8.11 12.18 -3.39
C ILE A 109 -8.60 11.82 -4.79
N LEU A 110 -8.28 10.63 -5.30
CA LEU A 110 -8.70 10.21 -6.63
C LEU A 110 -10.21 10.08 -6.74
N GLU A 111 -10.87 9.57 -5.72
CA GLU A 111 -12.33 9.50 -5.66
C GLU A 111 -12.95 10.89 -5.79
N HIS A 112 -12.45 11.86 -5.05
CA HIS A 112 -12.92 13.24 -5.10
C HIS A 112 -12.65 13.90 -6.46
N LEU A 113 -11.44 13.75 -7.02
CA LEU A 113 -11.07 14.31 -8.32
C LEU A 113 -11.86 13.67 -9.48
N LEU A 114 -12.26 12.41 -9.37
CA LEU A 114 -13.11 11.75 -10.36
C LEU A 114 -14.57 12.22 -10.28
N ALA A 115 -15.06 12.55 -9.07
CA ALA A 115 -16.41 13.05 -8.86
C ALA A 115 -16.55 14.53 -9.24
N ASP A 116 -15.54 15.36 -9.01
CA ASP A 116 -15.54 16.80 -9.30
C ASP A 116 -14.33 17.19 -10.18
N ARG A 117 -14.62 17.51 -11.43
CA ARG A 117 -13.62 17.96 -12.40
C ARG A 117 -12.98 19.31 -12.07
N SER A 118 -13.59 20.11 -11.23
CA SER A 118 -13.07 21.40 -10.77
C SER A 118 -12.13 21.25 -9.56
N ALA A 119 -12.20 20.11 -8.87
CA ALA A 119 -11.41 19.86 -7.68
C ALA A 119 -9.90 19.85 -7.97
N ARG A 120 -9.13 20.20 -6.95
CA ARG A 120 -7.67 20.18 -6.97
C ARG A 120 -7.17 19.52 -5.71
N ALA A 121 -6.01 18.86 -5.81
CA ALA A 121 -5.33 18.26 -4.68
C ALA A 121 -3.88 18.72 -4.61
N LEU A 122 -3.40 19.02 -3.42
CA LEU A 122 -2.01 19.35 -3.15
C LEU A 122 -1.42 18.28 -2.22
N LEU A 123 -0.35 17.64 -2.68
CA LEU A 123 0.41 16.68 -1.91
C LEU A 123 1.78 17.27 -1.57
N LEU A 124 2.14 17.23 -0.28
CA LEU A 124 3.43 17.76 0.20
C LEU A 124 4.31 16.61 0.68
N PHE A 125 5.53 16.57 0.15
CA PHE A 125 6.52 15.55 0.50
C PHE A 125 7.83 16.18 0.98
N PRO A 126 8.52 15.57 1.94
CA PRO A 126 9.74 16.13 2.51
C PRO A 126 10.98 15.98 1.61
N ILE A 127 10.93 15.09 0.61
CA ILE A 127 12.07 14.81 -0.29
C ILE A 127 11.60 14.53 -1.72
N LYS A 128 12.37 14.98 -2.71
CA LYS A 128 12.09 14.82 -4.14
C LYS A 128 11.92 13.37 -4.59
N ALA A 129 12.74 12.46 -4.08
CA ALA A 129 12.64 11.03 -4.44
C ALA A 129 11.27 10.44 -4.09
N LEU A 130 10.69 10.86 -2.96
CA LEU A 130 9.35 10.42 -2.57
C LEU A 130 8.26 11.02 -3.46
N GLU A 131 8.40 12.29 -3.87
CA GLU A 131 7.48 12.92 -4.84
C GLU A 131 7.41 12.14 -6.15
N GLN A 132 8.58 11.77 -6.70
CA GLN A 132 8.69 11.01 -7.94
C GLN A 132 8.04 9.62 -7.82
N ASP A 133 8.26 8.94 -6.70
CA ASP A 133 7.67 7.63 -6.43
C ASP A 133 6.15 7.73 -6.28
N GLN A 134 5.67 8.74 -5.58
CA GLN A 134 4.24 8.96 -5.39
C GLN A 134 3.54 9.43 -6.67
N LEU A 135 4.20 10.21 -7.52
CA LEU A 135 3.68 10.56 -8.83
C LEU A 135 3.50 9.31 -9.71
N LYS A 136 4.46 8.40 -9.73
CA LYS A 136 4.34 7.12 -10.46
C LYS A 136 3.19 6.27 -9.92
N THR A 137 3.07 6.19 -8.60
CA THR A 137 1.97 5.45 -7.96
C THR A 137 0.62 6.06 -8.34
N LEU A 138 0.49 7.38 -8.27
CA LEU A 138 -0.72 8.11 -8.70
C LEU A 138 -1.06 7.81 -10.16
N GLN A 139 -0.09 7.92 -11.07
CA GLN A 139 -0.29 7.65 -12.50
C GLN A 139 -0.75 6.22 -12.77
N THR A 140 -0.26 5.25 -11.98
CA THR A 140 -0.68 3.84 -12.08
C THR A 140 -2.13 3.63 -11.63
N LEU A 141 -2.59 4.42 -10.65
CA LEU A 141 -3.95 4.35 -10.11
C LEU A 141 -4.96 5.18 -10.93
N LEU A 142 -4.51 6.11 -11.78
CA LEU A 142 -5.39 6.91 -12.60
C LEU A 142 -6.10 6.03 -13.64
N PRO A 143 -7.45 6.05 -13.68
CA PRO A 143 -8.20 5.37 -14.73
C PRO A 143 -7.88 5.97 -16.11
N PRO A 144 -7.85 5.16 -17.17
CA PRO A 144 -7.72 5.67 -18.54
C PRO A 144 -8.81 6.70 -18.86
N GLY A 145 -8.42 7.84 -19.41
CA GLY A 145 -9.36 8.91 -19.78
C GLY A 145 -9.90 9.72 -18.59
N ALA A 146 -9.33 9.59 -17.40
CA ALA A 146 -9.74 10.37 -16.21
C ALA A 146 -9.61 11.89 -16.41
N GLY A 147 -8.72 12.35 -17.31
CA GLY A 147 -8.49 13.78 -17.55
C GLY A 147 -7.91 14.52 -16.34
N ILE A 148 -7.22 13.79 -15.47
CA ILE A 148 -6.52 14.33 -14.29
C ILE A 148 -5.05 14.48 -14.66
N GLU A 149 -4.54 15.69 -14.55
CA GLU A 149 -3.14 16.00 -14.73
C GLU A 149 -2.46 16.11 -13.37
N ALA A 150 -1.27 15.52 -13.24
CA ALA A 150 -0.46 15.60 -12.05
C ALA A 150 0.94 16.07 -12.42
N ALA A 151 1.46 17.04 -11.69
CA ALA A 151 2.78 17.61 -11.87
C ALA A 151 3.50 17.75 -10.53
N ILE A 152 4.84 17.70 -10.59
CA ILE A 152 5.70 18.03 -9.46
C ILE A 152 6.07 19.51 -9.55
N VAL A 153 6.04 20.18 -8.41
CA VAL A 153 6.55 21.54 -8.23
C VAL A 153 7.58 21.50 -7.13
N ASP A 154 8.84 21.70 -7.46
CA ASP A 154 9.96 21.67 -6.54
C ASP A 154 10.92 22.84 -6.79
N GLY A 155 12.06 22.88 -6.06
CA GLY A 155 13.05 23.94 -6.21
C GLY A 155 13.71 24.08 -7.59
N ASP A 156 13.57 23.07 -8.45
CA ASP A 156 14.11 23.10 -9.82
C ASP A 156 13.02 23.49 -10.86
N THR A 157 11.77 23.69 -10.40
CA THR A 157 10.66 24.07 -11.29
C THR A 157 10.78 25.53 -11.69
N PRO A 158 10.82 25.88 -13.01
CA PRO A 158 10.89 27.28 -13.44
C PRO A 158 9.69 28.11 -12.95
N ALA A 159 9.95 29.35 -12.55
CA ALA A 159 8.91 30.26 -12.04
C ALA A 159 7.84 30.65 -13.10
N SER A 160 8.08 30.33 -14.38
CA SER A 160 7.19 30.62 -15.52
C SER A 160 6.19 29.49 -15.82
N ARG A 161 6.05 28.52 -14.92
CA ARG A 161 5.17 27.37 -15.17
C ARG A 161 3.90 27.39 -14.34
#